data_6d622244a617ac4e9bbbfb2da8f871e2
#
_entry.id   6d622244a617ac4e9bbbfb2da8f871e2
#
_cell.length_a   1.000
_cell.length_b   1.000
_cell.length_c   1.000
_cell.angle_alpha   90.00
_cell.angle_beta   90.00
_cell.angle_gamma   90.00
#
_symmetry.space_group_name_H-M   'P 1'
#
loop_
_entity.id
_entity.type
_entity.pdbx_description
1 polymer ?
#
loop_
_entity_poly.entity_id
_entity_poly.type
_entity_poly.pdbx_seq_one_letter_code
_entity_poly.pdbx_strand_id
1 'polypeptide(L)'
;MKQNGVYILFKIVLPAVFPLAVFLFLALSCTKPGADEDSQRMIEVAVPLRIMSFNVRSAESADEGVYHWDRRSYPCVKMIREIKPDIIGFQETVESQIEYLSKSLTSYALYRIPKGQKQFANSIFYNPKKFDLLEGGYRWFSLDTPTEPSPTYPDICNDGAYRTFMWVKLKEKKSGRTVWLFDTHLPWNPDKAKPNDAARKRCIEAIVRQAKKICASEDIVFVVGDLNTAYSTEAGTLSLTALTEWMTSSYEGVGPENRDNYRSSNGFNNAAPYSDIRASIDHIFYRNVDPVRYSTIVSRGYGVPFLSDHYPICFDCSFTALVPAGEGIKSEMEGYSSLENVEWK
;
A
#
# COMPACT_ATOMS: atom_id res chain seq x y z
N MET A 1 73.04 -27.27 -10.93
CA MET A 1 72.61 -28.20 -12.01
C MET A 1 71.36 -27.62 -12.66
N LYS A 2 71.48 -27.32 -13.94
CA LYS A 2 70.41 -26.70 -14.81
C LYS A 2 69.50 -27.85 -15.26
N GLN A 3 68.19 -27.63 -15.26
CA GLN A 3 67.29 -28.36 -16.17
C GLN A 3 66.26 -27.42 -16.75
N ASN A 4 66.23 -27.39 -18.07
CA ASN A 4 65.40 -26.61 -18.96
C ASN A 4 64.01 -27.25 -19.03
N GLY A 5 62.97 -26.45 -18.91
CA GLY A 5 61.58 -26.80 -19.21
C GLY A 5 61.12 -26.15 -20.52
N VAL A 6 60.77 -26.98 -21.48
CA VAL A 6 60.34 -26.66 -22.85
C VAL A 6 58.86 -26.22 -22.81
N TYR A 7 58.56 -25.02 -23.30
CA TYR A 7 57.20 -24.58 -23.57
C TYR A 7 56.75 -24.99 -24.98
N ILE A 8 55.73 -25.84 -25.05
CA ILE A 8 55.08 -26.20 -26.33
C ILE A 8 53.89 -25.28 -26.50
N LEU A 9 53.98 -24.41 -27.53
CA LEU A 9 52.87 -23.58 -27.98
C LEU A 9 51.94 -24.42 -28.90
N PHE A 10 50.70 -24.67 -28.46
CA PHE A 10 49.67 -25.17 -29.37
C PHE A 10 48.96 -23.95 -30.03
N LYS A 11 49.15 -23.81 -31.35
CA LYS A 11 48.36 -22.98 -32.22
C LYS A 11 47.04 -23.68 -32.47
N ILE A 12 45.95 -23.14 -31.94
CA ILE A 12 44.60 -23.54 -32.33
C ILE A 12 44.21 -22.71 -33.55
N VAL A 13 44.03 -23.39 -34.68
CA VAL A 13 43.47 -22.84 -35.92
C VAL A 13 41.96 -22.97 -35.81
N LEU A 14 41.25 -21.84 -35.71
CA LEU A 14 39.78 -21.80 -35.86
C LEU A 14 39.41 -21.79 -37.36
N PRO A 15 38.48 -22.62 -37.79
CA PRO A 15 37.95 -22.50 -39.15
C PRO A 15 36.98 -21.32 -39.23
N ALA A 16 37.16 -20.49 -40.26
CA ALA A 16 36.27 -19.41 -40.60
C ALA A 16 34.91 -19.96 -41.10
N VAL A 17 33.84 -19.70 -40.34
CA VAL A 17 32.49 -19.96 -40.78
C VAL A 17 31.96 -18.72 -41.51
N PHE A 18 31.77 -18.80 -42.79
CA PHE A 18 31.08 -17.78 -43.60
C PHE A 18 29.61 -17.75 -43.22
N PRO A 19 29.01 -16.58 -42.95
CA PRO A 19 27.56 -16.49 -42.82
C PRO A 19 26.93 -16.56 -44.24
N LEU A 20 26.10 -17.56 -44.42
CA LEU A 20 25.20 -17.66 -45.60
C LEU A 20 24.10 -16.59 -45.45
N ALA A 21 24.21 -15.52 -46.23
CA ALA A 21 23.17 -14.50 -46.33
C ALA A 21 21.99 -15.07 -47.09
N VAL A 22 20.93 -15.47 -46.38
CA VAL A 22 19.63 -15.82 -46.99
C VAL A 22 18.91 -14.51 -47.30
N PHE A 23 18.91 -14.10 -48.56
CA PHE A 23 18.03 -13.04 -49.06
C PHE A 23 16.59 -13.56 -49.11
N LEU A 24 15.78 -13.24 -48.14
CA LEU A 24 14.34 -13.42 -48.18
C LEU A 24 13.73 -12.24 -48.96
N PHE A 25 13.29 -12.49 -50.18
CA PHE A 25 12.46 -11.54 -50.91
C PHE A 25 11.09 -11.45 -50.24
N LEU A 26 10.85 -10.41 -49.43
CA LEU A 26 9.53 -10.04 -48.97
C LEU A 26 8.80 -9.34 -50.11
N ALA A 27 7.84 -10.04 -50.71
CA ALA A 27 6.85 -9.42 -51.57
C ALA A 27 6.05 -8.42 -50.72
N LEU A 28 6.22 -7.12 -50.98
CA LEU A 28 5.37 -6.07 -50.43
C LEU A 28 3.98 -6.21 -51.09
N SER A 29 3.09 -6.93 -50.43
CA SER A 29 1.66 -6.82 -50.64
C SER A 29 1.19 -5.54 -49.94
N CYS A 30 0.85 -4.51 -50.70
CA CYS A 30 0.13 -3.35 -50.20
C CYS A 30 -1.31 -3.73 -49.87
N THR A 31 -1.51 -4.35 -48.71
CA THR A 31 -2.83 -4.39 -48.05
C THR A 31 -2.90 -3.18 -47.13
N LYS A 32 -4.01 -2.42 -47.18
CA LYS A 32 -4.30 -1.36 -46.20
C LYS A 32 -4.17 -1.96 -44.81
N PRO A 33 -3.50 -1.27 -43.85
CA PRO A 33 -3.45 -1.77 -42.49
C PRO A 33 -4.88 -1.90 -41.97
N GLY A 34 -5.29 -3.13 -41.71
CA GLY A 34 -6.56 -3.42 -41.07
C GLY A 34 -6.46 -3.06 -39.60
N ALA A 35 -7.59 -2.74 -39.00
CA ALA A 35 -7.74 -2.38 -37.57
C ALA A 35 -7.20 -3.43 -36.55
N ASP A 36 -6.69 -4.57 -37.03
CA ASP A 36 -6.14 -5.66 -36.21
C ASP A 36 -4.65 -5.55 -35.91
N GLU A 37 -3.86 -4.79 -36.68
CA GLU A 37 -2.42 -4.66 -36.39
C GLU A 37 -2.11 -3.73 -35.21
N ASP A 38 -2.98 -2.76 -34.93
CA ASP A 38 -2.81 -1.81 -33.81
C ASP A 38 -3.12 -2.48 -32.45
N SER A 39 -3.91 -3.55 -32.42
CA SER A 39 -4.24 -4.30 -31.21
C SER A 39 -3.09 -5.17 -30.67
N GLN A 40 -2.08 -5.47 -31.49
CA GLN A 40 -0.89 -6.25 -31.12
C GLN A 40 0.29 -5.38 -30.69
N ARG A 41 0.21 -4.06 -30.91
CA ARG A 41 1.26 -3.13 -30.51
C ARG A 41 1.21 -2.90 -29.00
N MET A 42 2.28 -3.29 -28.29
CA MET A 42 2.45 -2.96 -26.87
C MET A 42 3.05 -1.56 -26.73
N ILE A 43 2.48 -0.78 -25.85
CA ILE A 43 3.00 0.56 -25.50
C ILE A 43 3.34 0.60 -24.00
N GLU A 44 4.38 1.35 -23.69
CA GLU A 44 4.76 1.61 -22.31
C GLU A 44 3.91 2.76 -21.76
N VAL A 45 3.26 2.51 -20.63
CA VAL A 45 2.42 3.50 -19.94
C VAL A 45 2.72 3.54 -18.45
N ALA A 46 2.56 4.71 -17.86
CA ALA A 46 2.51 4.85 -16.41
C ALA A 46 1.10 4.54 -15.92
N VAL A 47 0.96 3.50 -15.10
CA VAL A 47 -0.32 3.11 -14.48
C VAL A 47 -0.39 3.75 -13.10
N PRO A 48 -1.30 4.70 -12.87
CA PRO A 48 -1.41 5.40 -11.60
C PRO A 48 -2.09 4.52 -10.54
N LEU A 49 -1.67 4.70 -9.29
CA LEU A 49 -2.26 4.08 -8.10
C LEU A 49 -2.46 5.12 -7.02
N ARG A 50 -3.61 5.08 -6.34
CA ARG A 50 -3.89 5.82 -5.11
C ARG A 50 -4.17 4.86 -3.97
N ILE A 51 -3.31 4.89 -2.96
CA ILE A 51 -3.40 4.06 -1.77
C ILE A 51 -3.80 4.91 -0.59
N MET A 52 -4.75 4.44 0.21
CA MET A 52 -5.20 5.11 1.44
C MET A 52 -5.01 4.21 2.65
N SER A 53 -4.55 4.78 3.77
CA SER A 53 -4.67 4.19 5.10
C SER A 53 -5.58 5.06 5.95
N PHE A 54 -6.55 4.44 6.64
CA PHE A 54 -7.51 5.18 7.43
C PHE A 54 -7.96 4.42 8.70
N ASN A 55 -7.44 4.83 9.85
CA ASN A 55 -8.03 4.48 11.13
C ASN A 55 -9.34 5.26 11.31
N VAL A 56 -10.49 4.58 11.23
CA VAL A 56 -11.82 5.23 11.24
C VAL A 56 -12.34 5.53 12.64
N ARG A 57 -11.60 5.16 13.68
CA ARG A 57 -12.05 5.16 15.09
C ARG A 57 -13.26 4.26 15.29
N SER A 58 -13.13 3.27 16.15
CA SER A 58 -14.16 2.28 16.43
C SER A 58 -15.49 2.91 16.85
N ALA A 59 -16.59 2.41 16.30
CA ALA A 59 -17.95 2.77 16.73
C ALA A 59 -18.28 2.30 18.16
N GLU A 60 -17.48 1.38 18.72
CA GLU A 60 -17.60 0.91 20.11
C GLU A 60 -16.84 1.82 21.10
N SER A 61 -16.13 2.84 20.62
CA SER A 61 -15.51 3.85 21.46
C SER A 61 -16.57 4.73 22.11
N ALA A 62 -16.29 5.18 23.34
CA ALA A 62 -17.19 6.05 24.11
C ALA A 62 -17.16 7.52 23.62
N ASP A 63 -17.15 7.72 22.29
CA ASP A 63 -17.16 9.05 21.70
C ASP A 63 -18.59 9.60 21.69
N GLU A 64 -18.77 10.92 21.94
CA GLU A 64 -20.08 11.56 22.05
C GLU A 64 -20.28 12.66 21.00
N GLY A 65 -21.54 13.02 20.77
CA GLY A 65 -21.93 14.16 19.93
C GLY A 65 -21.44 14.02 18.50
N VAL A 66 -20.73 15.03 18.01
CA VAL A 66 -20.24 15.09 16.62
C VAL A 66 -19.08 14.09 16.35
N TYR A 67 -18.48 13.54 17.39
CA TYR A 67 -17.40 12.56 17.30
C TYR A 67 -17.90 11.12 17.24
N HIS A 68 -19.19 10.87 17.60
CA HIS A 68 -19.79 9.55 17.49
C HIS A 68 -19.84 9.08 16.03
N TRP A 69 -19.69 7.76 15.82
CA TRP A 69 -19.66 7.19 14.46
C TRP A 69 -20.86 7.55 13.61
N ASP A 70 -22.06 7.56 14.16
CA ASP A 70 -23.29 7.90 13.42
C ASP A 70 -23.23 9.28 12.75
N ARG A 71 -22.48 10.23 13.35
CA ARG A 71 -22.26 11.56 12.78
C ARG A 71 -21.14 11.59 11.75
N ARG A 72 -20.15 10.73 11.88
CA ARG A 72 -18.96 10.68 11.03
C ARG A 72 -19.12 9.75 9.84
N SER A 73 -20.01 8.76 9.91
CA SER A 73 -20.16 7.68 8.93
C SER A 73 -20.39 8.18 7.50
N TYR A 74 -21.39 9.05 7.28
CA TYR A 74 -21.65 9.64 5.97
C TYR A 74 -20.53 10.57 5.49
N PRO A 75 -20.00 11.51 6.31
CA PRO A 75 -18.80 12.28 6.00
C PRO A 75 -17.60 11.44 5.54
N CYS A 76 -17.30 10.31 6.21
CA CYS A 76 -16.24 9.39 5.79
C CYS A 76 -16.50 8.83 4.38
N VAL A 77 -17.72 8.36 4.11
CA VAL A 77 -18.11 7.85 2.79
C VAL A 77 -18.01 8.94 1.72
N LYS A 78 -18.45 10.17 2.04
CA LYS A 78 -18.36 11.31 1.12
C LYS A 78 -16.90 11.58 0.76
N MET A 79 -16.01 11.66 1.76
CA MET A 79 -14.58 11.85 1.55
C MET A 79 -13.99 10.75 0.64
N ILE A 80 -14.25 9.48 0.92
CA ILE A 80 -13.73 8.36 0.11
C ILE A 80 -14.22 8.44 -1.34
N ARG A 81 -15.50 8.81 -1.56
CA ARG A 81 -16.06 8.98 -2.90
C ARG A 81 -15.43 10.14 -3.68
N GLU A 82 -15.00 11.19 -2.99
CA GLU A 82 -14.30 12.34 -3.59
C GLU A 82 -12.84 12.03 -3.88
N ILE A 83 -12.13 11.42 -2.93
CA ILE A 83 -10.71 11.06 -3.06
C ILE A 83 -10.50 9.91 -4.04
N LYS A 84 -11.43 8.94 -4.10
CA LYS A 84 -11.41 7.76 -4.98
C LYS A 84 -10.11 6.95 -4.88
N PRO A 85 -9.67 6.53 -3.70
CA PRO A 85 -8.50 5.65 -3.59
C PRO A 85 -8.76 4.33 -4.34
N ASP A 86 -7.69 3.76 -4.91
CA ASP A 86 -7.77 2.45 -5.59
C ASP A 86 -7.83 1.30 -4.60
N ILE A 87 -7.08 1.43 -3.48
CA ILE A 87 -7.05 0.46 -2.38
C ILE A 87 -7.02 1.21 -1.06
N ILE A 88 -7.79 0.74 -0.08
CA ILE A 88 -7.91 1.33 1.25
C ILE A 88 -7.63 0.26 2.29
N GLY A 89 -6.65 0.49 3.17
CA GLY A 89 -6.50 -0.23 4.42
C GLY A 89 -7.23 0.53 5.52
N PHE A 90 -8.20 -0.11 6.15
CA PHE A 90 -8.94 0.46 7.27
C PHE A 90 -8.53 -0.19 8.58
N GLN A 91 -8.42 0.62 9.64
CA GLN A 91 -8.19 0.16 10.99
C GLN A 91 -9.36 0.57 11.89
N GLU A 92 -9.56 -0.17 12.98
CA GLU A 92 -10.65 -0.01 13.95
C GLU A 92 -12.07 -0.21 13.39
N THR A 93 -12.22 -0.87 12.24
CA THR A 93 -13.55 -1.15 11.67
C THR A 93 -14.23 -2.29 12.40
N VAL A 94 -15.17 -2.01 13.29
CA VAL A 94 -16.04 -3.02 13.90
C VAL A 94 -17.14 -3.46 12.91
N GLU A 95 -17.85 -4.52 13.24
CA GLU A 95 -18.81 -5.15 12.33
C GLU A 95 -19.83 -4.19 11.75
N SER A 96 -20.45 -3.34 12.59
CA SER A 96 -21.43 -2.33 12.14
C SER A 96 -20.86 -1.32 11.16
N GLN A 97 -19.57 -0.94 11.34
CA GLN A 97 -18.87 -0.03 10.43
C GLN A 97 -18.55 -0.72 9.10
N ILE A 98 -18.08 -1.97 9.13
CA ILE A 98 -17.83 -2.75 7.91
C ILE A 98 -19.11 -2.91 7.10
N GLU A 99 -20.24 -3.25 7.75
CA GLU A 99 -21.53 -3.36 7.07
C GLU A 99 -21.98 -2.01 6.46
N TYR A 100 -21.86 -0.93 7.20
CA TYR A 100 -22.21 0.40 6.70
C TYR A 100 -21.35 0.83 5.51
N LEU A 101 -20.02 0.68 5.65
CA LEU A 101 -19.07 1.03 4.58
C LEU A 101 -19.29 0.18 3.33
N SER A 102 -19.51 -1.14 3.47
CA SER A 102 -19.79 -2.02 2.33
C SER A 102 -21.07 -1.65 1.58
N LYS A 103 -22.14 -1.31 2.31
CA LYS A 103 -23.41 -0.88 1.72
C LYS A 103 -23.30 0.49 1.05
N SER A 104 -22.43 1.35 1.56
CA SER A 104 -22.27 2.71 1.06
C SER A 104 -21.23 2.83 -0.05
N LEU A 105 -20.15 2.07 -0.01
CA LEU A 105 -19.05 2.09 -0.98
C LEU A 105 -19.20 0.99 -2.04
N THR A 106 -20.33 0.99 -2.76
CA THR A 106 -20.69 -0.07 -3.73
C THR A 106 -19.75 -0.23 -4.92
N SER A 107 -18.87 0.75 -5.15
CA SER A 107 -17.81 0.69 -6.17
C SER A 107 -16.56 -0.05 -5.70
N TYR A 108 -16.52 -0.51 -4.45
CA TYR A 108 -15.41 -1.24 -3.86
C TYR A 108 -15.82 -2.68 -3.53
N ALA A 109 -14.87 -3.59 -3.68
CA ALA A 109 -14.95 -4.93 -3.10
C ALA A 109 -14.25 -4.94 -1.75
N LEU A 110 -14.73 -5.78 -0.84
CA LEU A 110 -14.23 -5.91 0.53
C LEU A 110 -13.45 -7.21 0.69
N TYR A 111 -12.27 -7.13 1.30
CA TYR A 111 -11.60 -8.27 1.92
C TYR A 111 -11.49 -8.03 3.43
N ARG A 112 -11.86 -9.04 4.23
CA ARG A 112 -11.89 -8.95 5.70
C ARG A 112 -11.57 -10.28 6.36
N ILE A 113 -11.16 -10.22 7.61
CA ILE A 113 -11.08 -11.41 8.47
C ILE A 113 -12.50 -11.93 8.73
N PRO A 114 -12.72 -13.26 8.77
CA PRO A 114 -14.04 -13.82 9.00
C PRO A 114 -14.73 -13.29 10.26
N LYS A 115 -16.05 -13.08 10.17
CA LYS A 115 -16.89 -12.59 11.27
C LYS A 115 -16.75 -13.50 12.49
N GLY A 116 -16.74 -12.91 13.69
CA GLY A 116 -16.68 -13.63 14.96
C GLY A 116 -15.29 -14.01 15.45
N GLN A 117 -14.24 -13.70 14.69
CA GLN A 117 -12.87 -13.87 15.15
C GLN A 117 -12.49 -12.75 16.14
N LYS A 118 -11.83 -13.10 17.24
CA LYS A 118 -11.25 -12.12 18.17
C LYS A 118 -10.12 -11.39 17.47
N GLN A 119 -10.28 -10.09 17.26
CA GLN A 119 -9.30 -9.26 16.58
C GLN A 119 -9.56 -7.79 16.85
N PHE A 120 -8.55 -6.96 16.69
CA PHE A 120 -8.77 -5.55 16.44
C PHE A 120 -9.03 -5.37 14.94
N ALA A 121 -10.21 -4.86 14.60
CA ALA A 121 -10.78 -4.99 13.27
C ALA A 121 -10.04 -4.20 12.21
N ASN A 122 -9.48 -4.91 11.24
CA ASN A 122 -8.92 -4.38 10.01
C ASN A 122 -9.78 -4.83 8.84
N SER A 123 -9.82 -4.03 7.78
CA SER A 123 -10.49 -4.41 6.53
C SER A 123 -9.83 -3.73 5.33
N ILE A 124 -9.81 -4.40 4.18
CA ILE A 124 -9.25 -3.86 2.95
C ILE A 124 -10.38 -3.70 1.95
N PHE A 125 -10.53 -2.48 1.41
CA PHE A 125 -11.42 -2.20 0.30
C PHE A 125 -10.58 -1.91 -0.95
N TYR A 126 -10.97 -2.45 -2.11
CA TYR A 126 -10.26 -2.23 -3.37
C TYR A 126 -11.25 -2.04 -4.53
N ASN A 127 -10.81 -1.35 -5.56
CA ASN A 127 -11.60 -1.10 -6.76
C ASN A 127 -11.64 -2.34 -7.67
N PRO A 128 -12.77 -3.08 -7.74
CA PRO A 128 -12.88 -4.30 -8.54
C PRO A 128 -12.91 -4.04 -10.06
N LYS A 129 -13.09 -2.80 -10.50
CA LYS A 129 -12.95 -2.44 -11.92
C LYS A 129 -11.48 -2.43 -12.34
N LYS A 130 -10.57 -2.11 -11.42
CA LYS A 130 -9.13 -2.03 -11.66
C LYS A 130 -8.39 -3.31 -11.31
N PHE A 131 -8.87 -4.05 -10.31
CA PHE A 131 -8.18 -5.22 -9.77
C PHE A 131 -9.03 -6.48 -9.77
N ASP A 132 -8.37 -7.62 -9.97
CA ASP A 132 -8.87 -8.94 -9.61
C ASP A 132 -8.18 -9.39 -8.32
N LEU A 133 -8.95 -9.89 -7.36
CA LEU A 133 -8.41 -10.53 -6.14
C LEU A 133 -7.91 -11.92 -6.50
N LEU A 134 -6.61 -12.16 -6.34
CA LEU A 134 -5.99 -13.47 -6.57
C LEU A 134 -5.90 -14.29 -5.27
N GLU A 135 -5.56 -13.63 -4.17
CA GLU A 135 -5.34 -14.26 -2.87
C GLU A 135 -5.58 -13.24 -1.76
N GLY A 136 -5.98 -13.70 -0.59
CA GLY A 136 -5.99 -12.91 0.63
C GLY A 136 -5.66 -13.77 1.83
N GLY A 137 -5.14 -13.13 2.87
CA GLY A 137 -4.78 -13.82 4.09
C GLY A 137 -4.65 -12.89 5.29
N TYR A 138 -4.46 -13.47 6.46
CA TYR A 138 -4.24 -12.73 7.69
C TYR A 138 -3.47 -13.60 8.70
N ARG A 139 -2.84 -12.96 9.69
CA ARG A 139 -2.16 -13.62 10.80
C ARG A 139 -2.33 -12.80 12.07
N TRP A 140 -2.41 -13.50 13.22
CA TRP A 140 -2.24 -12.89 14.53
C TRP A 140 -0.76 -12.72 14.83
N PHE A 141 -0.44 -11.71 15.60
CA PHE A 141 0.92 -11.50 16.10
C PHE A 141 1.21 -12.44 17.27
N SER A 142 1.47 -13.68 16.91
CA SER A 142 1.86 -14.76 17.83
C SER A 142 3.04 -15.54 17.25
N LEU A 143 3.92 -16.05 18.12
CA LEU A 143 5.01 -16.91 17.70
C LEU A 143 4.51 -18.34 17.43
N ASP A 144 3.61 -18.83 18.27
CA ASP A 144 3.22 -20.24 18.29
C ASP A 144 1.94 -20.51 17.48
N THR A 145 1.00 -19.57 17.49
CA THR A 145 -0.33 -19.73 16.89
C THR A 145 -0.73 -18.56 15.96
N PRO A 146 0.07 -18.24 14.91
CA PRO A 146 -0.24 -17.08 14.05
C PRO A 146 -1.47 -17.28 13.17
N THR A 147 -2.02 -18.48 13.09
CA THR A 147 -3.22 -18.81 12.30
C THR A 147 -4.50 -18.82 13.12
N GLU A 148 -4.40 -18.71 14.44
CA GLU A 148 -5.53 -18.75 15.37
C GLU A 148 -5.59 -17.50 16.24
N PRO A 149 -6.78 -17.11 16.76
CA PRO A 149 -6.91 -15.95 17.63
C PRO A 149 -5.98 -16.04 18.84
N SER A 150 -5.02 -15.16 18.91
CA SER A 150 -3.99 -15.14 19.95
C SER A 150 -3.74 -13.73 20.45
N PRO A 151 -3.52 -13.53 21.78
CA PRO A 151 -3.05 -12.26 22.30
C PRO A 151 -1.72 -11.86 21.62
N THR A 152 -1.56 -10.57 21.36
CA THR A 152 -0.36 -10.04 20.70
C THR A 152 0.85 -10.13 21.61
N TYR A 153 1.79 -11.03 21.32
CA TYR A 153 3.05 -11.19 22.06
C TYR A 153 2.94 -10.90 23.55
N PRO A 154 2.18 -11.70 24.32
CA PRO A 154 1.81 -11.39 25.70
C PRO A 154 3.01 -11.28 26.66
N ASP A 155 4.19 -11.75 26.24
CA ASP A 155 5.46 -11.63 26.95
C ASP A 155 6.03 -10.20 26.96
N ILE A 156 5.69 -9.37 25.97
CA ILE A 156 6.22 -8.00 25.81
C ILE A 156 5.14 -6.95 25.49
N CYS A 157 3.92 -7.35 25.15
CA CYS A 157 2.82 -6.44 24.85
C CYS A 157 1.95 -6.25 26.10
N ASN A 158 1.55 -5.01 26.37
CA ASN A 158 0.79 -4.66 27.58
C ASN A 158 -0.62 -4.10 27.27
N ASP A 159 -1.09 -4.09 26.02
CA ASP A 159 -2.44 -3.62 25.66
C ASP A 159 -3.51 -4.71 25.73
N GLY A 160 -3.11 -5.97 25.91
CA GLY A 160 -4.00 -7.12 26.00
C GLY A 160 -4.80 -7.41 24.73
N ALA A 161 -4.54 -6.70 23.63
CA ALA A 161 -5.32 -6.84 22.40
C ALA A 161 -4.89 -8.04 21.56
N TYR A 162 -5.80 -8.46 20.68
CA TYR A 162 -5.57 -9.47 19.65
C TYR A 162 -5.31 -8.75 18.34
N ARG A 163 -4.08 -8.28 18.13
CA ARG A 163 -3.67 -7.56 16.91
C ARG A 163 -3.34 -8.53 15.79
N THR A 164 -3.67 -8.10 14.58
CA THR A 164 -3.50 -8.87 13.36
C THR A 164 -2.87 -8.02 12.28
N PHE A 165 -2.30 -8.67 11.28
CA PHE A 165 -2.11 -8.07 9.97
C PHE A 165 -2.80 -8.94 8.92
N MET A 166 -3.26 -8.30 7.87
CA MET A 166 -3.95 -8.96 6.76
C MET A 166 -3.37 -8.47 5.44
N TRP A 167 -3.61 -9.23 4.37
CA TRP A 167 -3.13 -8.85 3.04
C TRP A 167 -4.08 -9.28 1.95
N VAL A 168 -3.97 -8.61 0.82
CA VAL A 168 -4.54 -9.01 -0.46
C VAL A 168 -3.45 -9.05 -1.52
N LYS A 169 -3.53 -10.05 -2.40
CA LYS A 169 -2.82 -10.14 -3.66
C LYS A 169 -3.79 -9.79 -4.78
N LEU A 170 -3.54 -8.70 -5.44
CA LEU A 170 -4.37 -8.17 -6.50
C LEU A 170 -3.62 -8.26 -7.84
N LYS A 171 -4.36 -8.50 -8.92
CA LYS A 171 -3.86 -8.35 -10.28
C LYS A 171 -4.44 -7.07 -10.86
N GLU A 172 -3.58 -6.12 -11.23
CA GLU A 172 -4.02 -4.95 -12.00
C GLU A 172 -4.40 -5.41 -13.42
N LYS A 173 -5.66 -5.13 -13.83
CA LYS A 173 -6.28 -5.78 -14.98
C LYS A 173 -5.66 -5.44 -16.33
N LYS A 174 -5.17 -4.21 -16.50
CA LYS A 174 -4.64 -3.73 -17.77
C LYS A 174 -3.21 -4.20 -18.01
N SER A 175 -2.38 -4.05 -16.97
CA SER A 175 -0.95 -4.40 -17.04
C SER A 175 -0.66 -5.86 -16.68
N GLY A 176 -1.59 -6.53 -16.00
CA GLY A 176 -1.35 -7.85 -15.44
C GLY A 176 -0.39 -7.87 -14.23
N ARG A 177 0.11 -6.70 -13.78
CA ARG A 177 1.04 -6.60 -12.64
C ARG A 177 0.38 -7.00 -11.34
N THR A 178 1.17 -7.66 -10.51
CA THR A 178 0.77 -8.05 -9.15
C THR A 178 0.98 -6.89 -8.19
N VAL A 179 -0.06 -6.60 -7.41
CA VAL A 179 -0.07 -5.58 -6.35
C VAL A 179 -0.46 -6.24 -5.04
N TRP A 180 0.37 -6.12 -4.02
CA TRP A 180 0.10 -6.56 -2.66
C TRP A 180 -0.17 -5.36 -1.76
N LEU A 181 -1.17 -5.48 -0.92
CA LEU A 181 -1.37 -4.55 0.18
C LEU A 181 -1.48 -5.34 1.48
N PHE A 182 -0.63 -4.99 2.45
CA PHE A 182 -0.69 -5.45 3.84
C PHE A 182 -1.26 -4.33 4.69
N ASP A 183 -2.26 -4.65 5.51
CA ASP A 183 -2.91 -3.71 6.43
C ASP A 183 -2.80 -4.21 7.87
N THR A 184 -2.56 -3.29 8.80
CA THR A 184 -2.39 -3.61 10.22
C THR A 184 -2.75 -2.45 11.14
N HIS A 185 -3.06 -2.79 12.41
CA HIS A 185 -3.11 -1.84 13.52
C HIS A 185 -2.29 -2.42 14.67
N LEU A 186 -1.17 -1.77 15.00
CA LEU A 186 -0.21 -2.26 16.00
C LEU A 186 -0.60 -1.88 17.45
N PRO A 187 0.03 -2.52 18.45
CA PRO A 187 -0.22 -2.21 19.85
C PRO A 187 0.00 -0.74 20.21
N TRP A 188 -0.98 -0.14 20.89
CA TRP A 188 -0.83 1.20 21.47
C TRP A 188 -0.18 1.15 22.85
N ASN A 189 0.05 2.29 23.52
CA ASN A 189 0.60 2.37 24.86
C ASN A 189 -0.48 2.72 25.89
N PRO A 190 -1.20 1.74 26.48
CA PRO A 190 -2.18 2.00 27.53
C PRO A 190 -1.51 2.52 28.83
N ASP A 191 -0.30 2.08 29.08
CA ASP A 191 0.54 2.53 30.19
C ASP A 191 1.84 3.13 29.67
N LYS A 192 2.00 4.44 29.79
CA LYS A 192 3.20 5.15 29.32
C LYS A 192 4.49 4.70 30.03
N ALA A 193 4.39 4.13 31.24
CA ALA A 193 5.53 3.57 31.95
C ALA A 193 6.00 2.23 31.36
N LYS A 194 5.18 1.60 30.53
CA LYS A 194 5.46 0.31 29.87
C LYS A 194 5.21 0.43 28.37
N PRO A 195 6.10 1.06 27.61
CA PRO A 195 5.92 1.27 26.18
C PRO A 195 5.91 -0.06 25.42
N ASN A 196 5.07 -0.13 24.36
CA ASN A 196 4.96 -1.30 23.50
C ASN A 196 5.94 -1.29 22.30
N ASP A 197 7.03 -0.52 22.35
CA ASP A 197 7.97 -0.40 21.21
C ASP A 197 8.58 -1.75 20.81
N ALA A 198 8.96 -2.57 21.79
CA ALA A 198 9.49 -3.92 21.51
C ALA A 198 8.42 -4.82 20.82
N ALA A 199 7.16 -4.70 21.25
CA ALA A 199 6.06 -5.45 20.63
C ALA A 199 5.80 -4.94 19.22
N ARG A 200 5.75 -3.63 18.98
CA ARG A 200 5.59 -3.02 17.64
C ARG A 200 6.71 -3.42 16.70
N LYS A 201 7.97 -3.37 17.15
CA LYS A 201 9.13 -3.84 16.38
C LYS A 201 8.94 -5.30 15.95
N ARG A 202 8.58 -6.20 16.88
CA ARG A 202 8.33 -7.62 16.57
C ARG A 202 7.16 -7.82 15.60
N CYS A 203 6.08 -7.04 15.73
CA CYS A 203 4.97 -7.04 14.80
C CYS A 203 5.42 -6.65 13.39
N ILE A 204 6.19 -5.58 13.24
CA ILE A 204 6.72 -5.09 11.98
C ILE A 204 7.64 -6.14 11.33
N GLU A 205 8.54 -6.73 12.10
CA GLU A 205 9.40 -7.82 11.64
C GLU A 205 8.58 -9.03 11.15
N ALA A 206 7.44 -9.34 11.80
CA ALA A 206 6.57 -10.43 11.37
C ALA A 206 5.88 -10.12 10.03
N ILE A 207 5.40 -8.89 9.82
CA ILE A 207 4.83 -8.43 8.55
C ILE A 207 5.87 -8.53 7.43
N VAL A 208 7.06 -7.96 7.64
CA VAL A 208 8.15 -7.97 6.65
C VAL A 208 8.58 -9.41 6.32
N ARG A 209 8.68 -10.27 7.31
CA ARG A 209 9.01 -11.70 7.12
C ARG A 209 7.96 -12.42 6.27
N GLN A 210 6.67 -12.18 6.55
CA GLN A 210 5.58 -12.75 5.76
C GLN A 210 5.60 -12.20 4.33
N ALA A 211 5.74 -10.89 4.15
CA ALA A 211 5.78 -10.26 2.85
C ALA A 211 6.96 -10.76 2.01
N LYS A 212 8.17 -10.83 2.57
CA LYS A 212 9.36 -11.41 1.89
C LYS A 212 9.19 -12.88 1.51
N LYS A 213 8.34 -13.63 2.23
CA LYS A 213 8.06 -15.04 1.95
C LYS A 213 7.12 -15.22 0.76
N ILE A 214 6.14 -14.32 0.57
CA ILE A 214 5.05 -14.54 -0.41
C ILE A 214 5.10 -13.61 -1.61
N CYS A 215 5.76 -12.44 -1.52
CA CYS A 215 5.90 -11.50 -2.63
C CYS A 215 7.14 -11.84 -3.47
N ALA A 216 7.02 -11.76 -4.79
CA ALA A 216 8.15 -11.80 -5.70
C ALA A 216 8.94 -10.47 -5.66
N SER A 217 10.17 -10.48 -6.17
CA SER A 217 11.04 -9.29 -6.16
C SER A 217 10.49 -8.13 -6.96
N GLU A 218 9.77 -8.42 -8.06
CA GLU A 218 9.17 -7.49 -8.99
C GLU A 218 7.76 -7.04 -8.62
N ASP A 219 7.13 -7.71 -7.63
CA ASP A 219 5.78 -7.35 -7.19
C ASP A 219 5.75 -5.94 -6.60
N ILE A 220 4.66 -5.23 -6.86
CA ILE A 220 4.34 -3.97 -6.21
C ILE A 220 3.81 -4.29 -4.82
N VAL A 221 4.40 -3.70 -3.79
CA VAL A 221 4.05 -4.02 -2.39
C VAL A 221 3.81 -2.76 -1.60
N PHE A 222 2.69 -2.74 -0.89
CA PHE A 222 2.35 -1.72 0.10
C PHE A 222 2.18 -2.35 1.48
N VAL A 223 2.68 -1.67 2.51
CA VAL A 223 2.35 -1.92 3.92
C VAL A 223 1.73 -0.64 4.47
N VAL A 224 0.50 -0.72 4.93
CA VAL A 224 -0.26 0.42 5.43
C VAL A 224 -0.80 0.15 6.83
N GLY A 225 -1.12 1.19 7.57
CA GLY A 225 -1.82 1.04 8.84
C GLY A 225 -1.45 2.06 9.90
N ASP A 226 -2.17 1.96 11.01
CA ASP A 226 -1.83 2.61 12.25
C ASP A 226 -0.75 1.76 12.97
N LEU A 227 0.51 2.18 12.83
CA LEU A 227 1.63 1.47 13.43
C LEU A 227 1.88 1.88 14.89
N ASN A 228 1.11 2.84 15.43
CA ASN A 228 1.26 3.38 16.79
C ASN A 228 2.71 3.77 17.13
N THR A 229 3.51 4.10 16.12
CA THR A 229 4.91 4.47 16.23
C THR A 229 5.26 5.55 15.23
N ALA A 230 6.23 6.41 15.54
CA ALA A 230 6.55 7.58 14.75
C ALA A 230 8.07 7.81 14.67
N TYR A 231 8.50 8.48 13.62
CA TYR A 231 9.92 8.88 13.43
C TYR A 231 10.37 9.99 14.39
N SER A 232 9.45 10.63 15.12
CA SER A 232 9.79 11.70 16.07
C SER A 232 10.51 11.21 17.34
N THR A 233 10.57 9.89 17.56
CA THR A 233 11.26 9.26 18.69
C THR A 233 12.29 8.24 18.21
N GLU A 234 13.37 8.05 18.98
CA GLU A 234 14.38 7.03 18.70
C GLU A 234 13.77 5.62 18.72
N ALA A 235 13.00 5.32 19.76
CA ALA A 235 12.33 4.01 19.89
C ALA A 235 11.37 3.72 18.73
N GLY A 236 10.64 4.75 18.25
CA GLY A 236 9.79 4.65 17.09
C GLY A 236 10.59 4.39 15.81
N THR A 237 11.65 5.13 15.58
CA THR A 237 12.56 4.91 14.45
C THR A 237 13.13 3.49 14.47
N LEU A 238 13.59 3.00 15.62
CA LEU A 238 14.10 1.63 15.77
C LEU A 238 13.01 0.57 15.53
N SER A 239 11.75 0.85 15.88
CA SER A 239 10.63 -0.06 15.59
C SER A 239 10.36 -0.19 14.11
N LEU A 240 10.55 0.88 13.33
CA LEU A 240 10.31 0.91 11.89
C LEU A 240 11.47 0.33 11.04
N THR A 241 12.61 -0.01 11.64
CA THR A 241 13.85 -0.40 10.92
C THR A 241 13.61 -1.50 9.88
N ALA A 242 12.89 -2.58 10.22
CA ALA A 242 12.68 -3.67 9.28
C ALA A 242 11.86 -3.26 8.03
N LEU A 243 10.97 -2.26 8.16
CA LEU A 243 10.29 -1.67 7.01
C LEU A 243 11.22 -0.78 6.21
N THR A 244 11.96 0.13 6.86
CA THR A 244 12.82 1.09 6.15
C THR A 244 14.03 0.44 5.47
N GLU A 245 14.50 -0.71 5.93
CA GLU A 245 15.53 -1.51 5.26
C GLU A 245 15.03 -2.23 4.00
N TRP A 246 13.72 -2.43 3.87
CA TRP A 246 13.15 -3.20 2.77
C TRP A 246 12.24 -2.39 1.84
N MET A 247 11.64 -1.32 2.34
CA MET A 247 10.66 -0.47 1.65
C MET A 247 11.01 1.01 1.84
N THR A 248 10.38 1.85 1.05
CA THR A 248 10.47 3.31 1.19
C THR A 248 9.20 3.83 1.88
N SER A 249 9.35 4.76 2.82
CA SER A 249 8.22 5.50 3.39
C SER A 249 7.63 6.43 2.34
N SER A 250 6.30 6.46 2.19
CA SER A 250 5.63 7.26 1.17
C SER A 250 5.88 8.76 1.32
N TYR A 251 5.98 9.28 2.54
CA TYR A 251 6.25 10.70 2.74
C TYR A 251 7.74 11.06 2.55
N GLU A 252 8.67 10.11 2.72
CA GLU A 252 10.10 10.34 2.46
C GLU A 252 10.46 10.17 0.98
N GLY A 253 9.72 9.28 0.28
CA GLY A 253 9.96 9.01 -1.13
C GLY A 253 9.53 10.12 -2.08
N VAL A 254 8.64 11.01 -1.66
CA VAL A 254 8.23 12.19 -2.43
C VAL A 254 9.04 13.42 -2.05
N GLY A 255 9.24 14.36 -2.99
CA GLY A 255 9.86 15.65 -2.70
C GLY A 255 9.04 16.49 -1.70
N PRO A 256 9.69 17.43 -0.98
CA PRO A 256 9.01 18.29 0.00
C PRO A 256 7.82 19.06 -0.57
N GLU A 257 7.87 19.44 -1.84
CA GLU A 257 6.82 20.14 -2.57
C GLU A 257 5.59 19.27 -2.87
N ASN A 258 5.75 17.95 -2.82
CA ASN A 258 4.71 16.97 -3.13
C ASN A 258 4.17 16.27 -1.88
N ARG A 259 4.38 16.83 -0.69
CA ARG A 259 3.88 16.25 0.56
C ARG A 259 3.37 17.29 1.52
N ASP A 260 2.32 16.90 2.25
CA ASP A 260 1.85 17.66 3.40
C ASP A 260 2.76 17.44 4.60
N ASN A 261 2.80 18.41 5.51
CA ASN A 261 3.58 18.31 6.75
C ASN A 261 2.70 18.15 7.98
N TYR A 262 1.55 17.47 7.85
CA TYR A 262 0.65 17.23 8.97
C TYR A 262 0.84 15.82 9.52
N ARG A 263 0.84 15.70 10.86
CA ARG A 263 0.77 14.39 11.48
C ARG A 263 -0.62 13.77 11.30
N SER A 264 -0.68 12.45 11.27
CA SER A 264 -1.92 11.72 11.00
C SER A 264 -2.89 11.66 12.19
N SER A 265 -2.43 11.67 13.43
CA SER A 265 -3.31 11.65 14.61
C SER A 265 -3.71 13.05 15.04
N ASN A 266 -4.99 13.27 15.36
CA ASN A 266 -5.55 14.55 15.83
C ASN A 266 -6.21 14.46 17.22
N GLY A 267 -6.65 13.25 17.64
CA GLY A 267 -7.28 13.01 18.94
C GLY A 267 -8.56 13.82 19.15
N PHE A 268 -9.29 14.18 18.10
CA PHE A 268 -10.45 15.08 18.13
C PHE A 268 -10.14 16.47 18.73
N ASN A 269 -8.90 16.91 18.67
CA ASN A 269 -8.47 18.17 19.23
C ASN A 269 -8.67 19.32 18.24
N ASN A 270 -9.47 20.32 18.61
CA ASN A 270 -9.75 21.49 17.77
C ASN A 270 -8.53 22.35 17.44
N ALA A 271 -7.41 22.23 18.17
CA ALA A 271 -6.14 22.87 17.82
C ALA A 271 -5.42 22.16 16.64
N ALA A 272 -5.83 20.93 16.26
CA ALA A 272 -5.30 20.25 15.08
C ALA A 272 -5.77 20.98 13.78
N PRO A 273 -5.08 20.82 12.63
CA PRO A 273 -4.00 19.90 12.38
C PRO A 273 -2.65 20.37 12.94
N TYR A 274 -1.79 19.42 13.32
CA TYR A 274 -0.44 19.70 13.82
C TYR A 274 0.59 19.49 12.71
N SER A 275 1.43 20.49 12.46
CA SER A 275 2.46 20.46 11.42
C SER A 275 3.72 19.74 11.92
N ASP A 276 3.65 18.41 11.94
CA ASP A 276 4.78 17.54 12.29
C ASP A 276 4.55 16.13 11.69
N ILE A 277 4.87 15.96 10.44
CA ILE A 277 4.72 14.67 9.74
C ILE A 277 5.53 13.54 10.41
N ARG A 278 6.67 13.86 11.04
CA ARG A 278 7.50 12.86 11.72
C ARG A 278 6.85 12.27 12.96
N ALA A 279 5.82 12.97 13.51
CA ALA A 279 5.00 12.48 14.62
C ALA A 279 3.77 11.68 14.15
N SER A 280 3.65 11.41 12.85
CA SER A 280 2.61 10.52 12.32
C SER A 280 2.82 9.09 12.80
N ILE A 281 1.71 8.45 13.16
CA ILE A 281 1.65 7.06 13.60
C ILE A 281 0.96 6.15 12.57
N ASP A 282 0.27 6.74 11.61
CA ASP A 282 -0.24 6.06 10.43
C ASP A 282 0.79 6.17 9.31
N HIS A 283 1.05 5.06 8.63
CA HIS A 283 2.11 4.98 7.62
C HIS A 283 1.64 4.25 6.37
N ILE A 284 2.26 4.61 5.24
CA ILE A 284 2.26 3.86 3.99
C ILE A 284 3.71 3.65 3.58
N PHE A 285 4.14 2.39 3.49
CA PHE A 285 5.42 1.98 2.92
C PHE A 285 5.18 1.32 1.57
N TYR A 286 6.13 1.48 0.64
CA TYR A 286 5.97 0.97 -0.72
C TYR A 286 7.25 0.38 -1.32
N ARG A 287 7.08 -0.46 -2.34
CA ARG A 287 8.13 -0.97 -3.24
C ARG A 287 7.64 -1.02 -4.68
N ASN A 288 8.58 -0.83 -5.60
CA ASN A 288 8.41 -1.01 -7.04
C ASN A 288 7.33 -0.11 -7.66
N VAL A 289 7.22 1.11 -7.16
CA VAL A 289 6.43 2.20 -7.76
C VAL A 289 7.21 3.50 -7.73
N ASP A 290 6.86 4.41 -8.62
CA ASP A 290 7.36 5.78 -8.69
C ASP A 290 6.45 6.67 -7.83
N PRO A 291 6.99 7.32 -6.78
CA PRO A 291 6.20 8.16 -5.89
C PRO A 291 5.81 9.48 -6.58
N VAL A 292 4.57 9.93 -6.37
CA VAL A 292 4.06 11.17 -6.94
C VAL A 292 3.71 12.18 -5.85
N ARG A 293 2.83 11.79 -4.92
CA ARG A 293 2.34 12.69 -3.87
C ARG A 293 2.00 11.93 -2.59
N TYR A 294 2.25 12.56 -1.45
CA TYR A 294 1.73 12.15 -0.14
C TYR A 294 0.82 13.22 0.42
N SER A 295 -0.36 12.84 0.93
CA SER A 295 -1.35 13.76 1.49
C SER A 295 -1.92 13.25 2.80
N THR A 296 -2.09 14.18 3.75
CA THR A 296 -2.86 13.98 4.98
C THR A 296 -4.20 14.73 4.84
N ILE A 297 -5.32 14.02 4.89
CA ILE A 297 -6.63 14.59 4.60
C ILE A 297 -7.17 15.33 5.82
N VAL A 298 -6.73 16.55 6.01
CA VAL A 298 -7.07 17.41 7.17
C VAL A 298 -8.34 18.25 6.99
N SER A 299 -9.01 18.13 5.84
CA SER A 299 -10.17 18.95 5.49
C SER A 299 -11.34 18.75 6.46
N ARG A 300 -11.95 19.85 6.89
CA ARG A 300 -13.18 19.92 7.69
C ARG A 300 -14.42 20.14 6.82
N GLY A 301 -14.29 20.11 5.49
CA GLY A 301 -15.35 20.40 4.52
C GLY A 301 -16.45 19.33 4.40
N TYR A 302 -16.39 18.27 5.20
CA TYR A 302 -17.32 17.14 5.11
C TYR A 302 -18.53 17.25 6.05
N GLY A 303 -18.69 18.38 6.76
CA GLY A 303 -19.84 18.63 7.62
C GLY A 303 -19.68 18.19 9.07
N VAL A 304 -18.50 17.69 9.43
CA VAL A 304 -18.08 17.38 10.81
C VAL A 304 -16.69 17.98 11.06
N PRO A 305 -16.33 18.29 12.31
CA PRO A 305 -15.01 18.83 12.62
C PRO A 305 -13.88 17.84 12.34
N PHE A 306 -14.16 16.55 12.46
CA PHE A 306 -13.20 15.46 12.21
C PHE A 306 -13.92 14.22 11.68
N LEU A 307 -13.31 13.53 10.70
CA LEU A 307 -13.77 12.25 10.19
C LEU A 307 -13.46 11.10 11.17
N SER A 308 -12.35 11.22 11.89
CA SER A 308 -11.84 10.31 12.91
C SER A 308 -10.90 11.09 13.83
N ASP A 309 -10.45 10.50 14.93
CA ASP A 309 -9.32 10.99 15.72
C ASP A 309 -7.96 10.80 15.02
N HIS A 310 -8.00 10.15 13.83
CA HIS A 310 -6.93 10.13 12.85
C HIS A 310 -7.37 10.81 11.55
N TYR A 311 -6.42 11.44 10.87
CA TYR A 311 -6.60 11.87 9.49
C TYR A 311 -6.26 10.74 8.55
N PRO A 312 -7.08 10.47 7.50
CA PRO A 312 -6.70 9.56 6.44
C PRO A 312 -5.41 10.05 5.78
N ILE A 313 -4.51 9.13 5.46
CA ILE A 313 -3.33 9.42 4.65
C ILE A 313 -3.46 8.77 3.29
N CYS A 314 -3.04 9.49 2.25
CA CYS A 314 -3.06 9.04 0.87
C CYS A 314 -1.68 9.11 0.25
N PHE A 315 -1.40 8.14 -0.61
CA PHE A 315 -0.20 8.08 -1.42
C PHE A 315 -0.56 7.86 -2.88
N ASP A 316 -0.24 8.84 -3.70
CA ASP A 316 -0.32 8.75 -5.15
C ASP A 316 1.03 8.32 -5.69
N CYS A 317 1.01 7.30 -6.53
CA CYS A 317 2.19 6.75 -7.18
C CYS A 317 1.82 6.20 -8.57
N SER A 318 2.82 5.78 -9.32
CA SER A 318 2.62 5.07 -10.58
C SER A 318 3.62 3.93 -10.72
N PHE A 319 3.38 3.06 -11.68
CA PHE A 319 4.37 2.09 -12.14
C PHE A 319 4.30 1.97 -13.65
N THR A 320 5.44 1.70 -14.27
CA THR A 320 5.52 1.50 -15.71
C THR A 320 5.11 0.09 -16.09
N ALA A 321 4.27 -0.05 -17.12
CA ALA A 321 3.85 -1.32 -17.67
C ALA A 321 3.71 -1.28 -19.19
N LEU A 322 3.90 -2.44 -19.84
CA LEU A 322 3.56 -2.65 -21.23
C LEU A 322 2.10 -3.08 -21.31
N VAL A 323 1.30 -2.36 -22.08
CA VAL A 323 -0.12 -2.66 -22.31
C VAL A 323 -0.45 -2.63 -23.79
N PRO A 324 -1.47 -3.36 -24.25
CA PRO A 324 -1.91 -3.27 -25.66
C PRO A 324 -2.32 -1.85 -26.01
N ALA A 325 -1.89 -1.35 -27.18
CA ALA A 325 -2.29 -0.04 -27.68
C ALA A 325 -3.79 -0.07 -28.03
N GLY A 326 -4.63 0.59 -27.24
CA GLY A 326 -6.07 0.70 -27.47
C GLY A 326 -6.58 2.10 -27.15
N GLU A 327 -7.74 2.49 -27.70
CA GLU A 327 -8.27 3.85 -27.62
C GLU A 327 -8.59 4.36 -26.19
N GLY A 328 -8.67 3.47 -25.19
CA GLY A 328 -9.06 3.84 -23.81
C GLY A 328 -7.94 4.36 -22.92
N ILE A 329 -6.66 4.21 -23.30
CA ILE A 329 -5.53 4.44 -22.37
C ILE A 329 -5.22 5.92 -22.17
N LYS A 330 -5.40 6.75 -23.20
CA LYS A 330 -5.12 8.20 -23.14
C LYS A 330 -6.10 8.96 -22.20
N SER A 331 -7.38 8.61 -22.22
CA SER A 331 -8.40 9.34 -21.46
C SER A 331 -8.34 9.09 -19.95
N GLU A 332 -7.79 7.96 -19.49
CA GLU A 332 -7.64 7.68 -18.06
C GLU A 332 -6.41 8.36 -17.45
N MET A 333 -5.33 8.53 -18.23
CA MET A 333 -4.16 9.30 -17.81
C MET A 333 -4.50 10.78 -17.62
N GLU A 334 -5.40 11.35 -18.47
CA GLU A 334 -5.91 12.72 -18.32
C GLU A 334 -6.77 12.90 -17.06
N GLY A 335 -7.49 11.86 -16.62
CA GLY A 335 -8.27 11.88 -15.39
C GLY A 335 -7.45 11.98 -14.10
N TYR A 336 -6.20 11.50 -14.10
CA TYR A 336 -5.28 11.60 -12.96
C TYR A 336 -4.50 12.93 -12.95
N SER A 337 -4.18 13.51 -14.09
CA SER A 337 -3.57 14.85 -14.18
C SER A 337 -4.52 15.95 -13.70
N SER A 338 -5.84 15.74 -13.78
CA SER A 338 -6.84 16.68 -13.25
C SER A 338 -6.88 16.74 -11.72
N LEU A 339 -6.28 15.75 -11.02
CA LEU A 339 -6.16 15.73 -9.56
C LEU A 339 -5.02 16.62 -9.04
N GLU A 340 -4.08 17.06 -9.90
CA GLU A 340 -3.12 18.12 -9.57
C GLU A 340 -3.79 19.45 -9.25
N ASN A 341 -5.04 19.67 -9.72
CA ASN A 341 -5.81 20.89 -9.57
C ASN A 341 -6.92 20.82 -8.52
N VAL A 342 -7.03 19.75 -7.75
CA VAL A 342 -7.93 19.74 -6.59
C VAL A 342 -7.29 20.60 -5.51
N GLU A 343 -7.67 21.89 -5.46
CA GLU A 343 -7.38 22.74 -4.31
C GLU A 343 -8.04 22.08 -3.07
N TRP A 344 -7.20 21.50 -2.24
CA TRP A 344 -7.57 20.97 -0.92
C TRP A 344 -7.86 22.16 0.01
N LYS A 345 -9.05 22.79 -0.11
CA LYS A 345 -9.53 23.86 0.77
C LYS A 345 -10.02 23.32 2.09
#